data_8132035216822e20936693199f8a955f
#
_entry.id   8132035216822e20936693199f8a955f
#
_cell.length_a   1.000
_cell.length_b   1.000
_cell.length_c   1.000
_cell.angle_alpha   90.00
_cell.angle_beta   90.00
_cell.angle_gamma   90.00
#
_symmetry.space_group_name_H-M   'P 1'
#
loop_
_entity.id
_entity.type
_entity.pdbx_description
1 polymer ?
#
loop_
_entity_poly.entity_id
_entity_poly.type
_entity_poly.pdbx_seq_one_letter_code
_entity_poly.pdbx_strand_id
1 'polypeptide(L)'
;MDWAGFAKEASLGVVHNIAMMAMIVIPIMLILEVARDSKILDRIAEWMAPLVGVFRLSNEAAFPLLVGIIFGIAYGAGVLIEEARSGRLSWKDLFLINVFLSVCHAVVEDTALFIAVGANGVVILLGRFVVAVLLTFLLSRSAWLEKESKKRGDSILSISPGGAGGKCC
;
A
#
# COMPACT_ATOMS: atom_id res chain seq x y z
N MET A 1 23.03 5.33 -40.15
CA MET A 1 22.40 5.59 -38.84
C MET A 1 23.46 6.25 -37.96
N ASP A 2 23.22 7.46 -37.51
CA ASP A 2 24.16 8.18 -36.64
C ASP A 2 23.94 7.74 -35.18
N TRP A 3 24.64 6.67 -34.78
CA TRP A 3 24.57 6.13 -33.43
C TRP A 3 25.03 7.10 -32.34
N ALA A 4 25.97 7.99 -32.68
CA ALA A 4 26.48 8.99 -31.75
C ALA A 4 25.42 10.09 -31.49
N GLY A 5 24.74 10.57 -32.55
CA GLY A 5 23.63 11.50 -32.42
C GLY A 5 22.47 10.91 -31.61
N PHE A 6 22.06 9.67 -31.91
CA PHE A 6 21.01 8.98 -31.19
C PHE A 6 21.36 8.82 -29.71
N ALA A 7 22.57 8.36 -29.39
CA ALA A 7 23.00 8.16 -27.99
C ALA A 7 23.00 9.48 -27.21
N LYS A 8 23.40 10.59 -27.84
CA LYS A 8 23.40 11.92 -27.22
C LYS A 8 21.98 12.42 -26.95
N GLU A 9 21.06 12.31 -27.93
CA GLU A 9 19.67 12.71 -27.76
C GLU A 9 18.95 11.85 -26.71
N ALA A 10 19.16 10.53 -26.73
CA ALA A 10 18.62 9.62 -25.76
C ALA A 10 19.10 9.94 -24.34
N SER A 11 20.41 10.17 -24.15
CA SER A 11 20.97 10.50 -22.85
C SER A 11 20.48 11.83 -22.30
N LEU A 12 20.37 12.86 -23.12
CA LEU A 12 19.83 14.16 -22.74
C LEU A 12 18.34 14.05 -22.37
N GLY A 13 17.55 13.28 -23.14
CA GLY A 13 16.14 13.02 -22.85
C GLY A 13 15.93 12.29 -21.53
N VAL A 14 16.74 11.28 -21.27
CA VAL A 14 16.70 10.52 -19.99
C VAL A 14 17.06 11.42 -18.81
N VAL A 15 18.14 12.19 -18.90
CA VAL A 15 18.56 13.12 -17.83
C VAL A 15 17.49 14.18 -17.59
N HIS A 16 16.92 14.75 -18.64
CA HIS A 16 15.85 15.74 -18.51
C HIS A 16 14.61 15.17 -17.83
N ASN A 17 14.16 13.97 -18.22
CA ASN A 17 13.01 13.31 -17.61
C ASN A 17 13.27 12.96 -16.14
N ILE A 18 14.45 12.43 -15.81
CA ILE A 18 14.82 12.14 -14.43
C ILE A 18 14.85 13.41 -13.57
N ALA A 19 15.42 14.49 -14.09
CA ALA A 19 15.47 15.77 -13.38
C ALA A 19 14.06 16.35 -13.15
N MET A 20 13.17 16.26 -14.14
CA MET A 20 11.78 16.70 -14.02
C MET A 20 11.04 15.87 -12.93
N MET A 21 11.18 14.54 -12.98
CA MET A 21 10.59 13.64 -11.98
C MET A 21 11.13 13.95 -10.59
N ALA A 22 12.45 14.09 -10.43
CA ALA A 22 13.07 14.41 -9.15
C ALA A 22 12.58 15.75 -8.58
N MET A 23 12.40 16.76 -9.44
CA MET A 23 11.90 18.08 -9.03
C MET A 23 10.47 18.03 -8.47
N ILE A 24 9.66 17.08 -8.93
CA ILE A 24 8.29 16.87 -8.44
C ILE A 24 8.28 15.96 -7.21
N VAL A 25 8.98 14.83 -7.28
CA VAL A 25 8.94 13.78 -6.25
C VAL A 25 9.62 14.21 -4.96
N ILE A 26 10.79 14.87 -5.03
CA ILE A 26 11.55 15.25 -3.84
C ILE A 26 10.76 16.17 -2.91
N PRO A 27 10.15 17.29 -3.40
CA PRO A 27 9.33 18.13 -2.52
C PRO A 27 8.12 17.40 -1.93
N ILE A 28 7.45 16.56 -2.72
CA ILE A 28 6.30 15.78 -2.25
C ILE A 28 6.74 14.84 -1.14
N MET A 29 7.83 14.11 -1.31
CA MET A 29 8.35 13.19 -0.29
C MET A 29 8.75 13.92 1.00
N LEU A 30 9.36 15.10 0.90
CA LEU A 30 9.69 15.94 2.07
C LEU A 30 8.42 16.38 2.82
N ILE A 31 7.39 16.82 2.11
CA ILE A 31 6.12 17.22 2.71
C ILE A 31 5.46 16.03 3.39
N LEU A 32 5.46 14.87 2.74
CA LEU A 32 4.88 13.64 3.30
C LEU A 32 5.64 13.17 4.53
N GLU A 33 6.98 13.26 4.55
CA GLU A 33 7.79 12.91 5.72
C GLU A 33 7.48 13.80 6.93
N VAL A 34 7.32 15.11 6.72
CA VAL A 34 6.87 16.04 7.76
C VAL A 34 5.45 15.72 8.22
N ALA A 35 4.56 15.33 7.30
CA ALA A 35 3.19 14.92 7.64
C ALA A 35 3.15 13.63 8.45
N ARG A 36 4.10 12.71 8.21
CA ARG A 36 4.24 11.47 8.96
C ARG A 36 4.60 11.70 10.41
N ASP A 37 5.52 12.62 10.68
CA ASP A 37 5.92 12.99 12.07
C ASP A 37 4.80 13.68 12.84
N SER A 38 3.82 14.23 12.15
CA SER A 38 2.62 14.78 12.76
C SER A 38 1.57 13.69 12.98
N LYS A 39 0.92 13.66 14.15
CA LYS A 39 -0.17 12.71 14.49
C LYS A 39 -1.41 12.85 13.58
N ILE A 40 -1.29 13.53 12.46
CA ILE A 40 -2.35 13.72 11.47
C ILE A 40 -2.71 12.39 10.81
N LEU A 41 -1.71 11.57 10.50
CA LEU A 41 -1.92 10.26 9.87
C LEU A 41 -2.71 9.30 10.76
N ASP A 42 -2.43 9.30 12.07
CA ASP A 42 -3.17 8.47 13.03
C ASP A 42 -4.66 8.85 13.05
N ARG A 43 -4.94 10.16 13.05
CA ARG A 43 -6.32 10.67 13.03
C ARG A 43 -7.05 10.35 11.72
N ILE A 44 -6.37 10.42 10.59
CA ILE A 44 -6.94 10.04 9.29
C ILE A 44 -7.19 8.53 9.24
N ALA A 45 -6.29 7.72 9.80
CA ALA A 45 -6.45 6.27 9.90
C ALA A 45 -7.69 5.89 10.75
N GLU A 46 -7.90 6.55 11.88
CA GLU A 46 -9.12 6.38 12.69
C GLU A 46 -10.39 6.71 11.89
N TRP A 47 -10.35 7.78 11.10
CA TRP A 47 -11.48 8.16 10.25
C TRP A 47 -11.72 7.18 9.10
N MET A 48 -10.67 6.51 8.62
CA MET A 48 -10.75 5.48 7.59
C MET A 48 -11.18 4.11 8.13
N ALA A 49 -11.10 3.86 9.43
CA ALA A 49 -11.45 2.58 10.03
C ALA A 49 -12.83 2.02 9.60
N PRO A 50 -13.93 2.81 9.54
CA PRO A 50 -15.22 2.30 9.06
C PRO A 50 -15.20 1.88 7.58
N LEU A 51 -14.40 2.57 6.74
CA LEU A 51 -14.25 2.23 5.32
C LEU A 51 -13.53 0.87 5.15
N VAL A 52 -12.55 0.59 5.98
CA VAL A 52 -11.79 -0.66 5.97
C VAL A 52 -12.69 -1.84 6.35
N GLY A 53 -13.68 -1.60 7.22
CA GLY A 53 -14.70 -2.57 7.59
C GLY A 53 -15.55 -3.09 6.41
N VAL A 54 -15.74 -2.28 5.36
CA VAL A 54 -16.46 -2.70 4.13
C VAL A 54 -15.72 -3.86 3.44
N PHE A 55 -14.38 -3.90 3.54
CA PHE A 55 -13.54 -4.96 3.01
C PHE A 55 -13.37 -6.14 3.99
N ARG A 56 -14.07 -6.13 5.12
CA ARG A 56 -13.93 -7.12 6.20
C ARG A 56 -12.50 -7.21 6.72
N LEU A 57 -11.79 -6.09 6.72
CA LEU A 57 -10.47 -5.95 7.32
C LEU A 57 -10.61 -5.54 8.79
N SER A 58 -9.60 -5.84 9.59
CA SER A 58 -9.51 -5.35 10.97
C SER A 58 -9.29 -3.84 11.01
N ASN A 59 -9.66 -3.17 12.10
CA ASN A 59 -9.45 -1.73 12.26
C ASN A 59 -7.95 -1.37 12.23
N GLU A 60 -7.11 -2.28 12.70
CA GLU A 60 -5.65 -2.15 12.70
C GLU A 60 -5.06 -2.10 11.28
N ALA A 61 -5.82 -2.58 10.29
CA ALA A 61 -5.43 -2.51 8.87
C ALA A 61 -5.50 -1.09 8.28
N ALA A 62 -6.23 -0.16 8.93
CA ALA A 62 -6.45 1.19 8.42
C ALA A 62 -5.14 2.00 8.33
N PHE A 63 -4.31 1.93 9.37
CA PHE A 63 -3.05 2.66 9.41
C PHE A 63 -2.04 2.21 8.34
N PRO A 64 -1.66 0.92 8.23
CA PRO A 64 -0.75 0.47 7.18
C PRO A 64 -1.29 0.66 5.77
N LEU A 65 -2.62 0.54 5.58
CA LEU A 65 -3.25 0.82 4.30
C LEU A 65 -3.10 2.30 3.92
N LEU A 66 -3.38 3.22 4.86
CA LEU A 66 -3.21 4.66 4.66
C LEU A 66 -1.76 5.02 4.31
N VAL A 67 -0.81 4.51 5.08
CA VAL A 67 0.62 4.74 4.83
C VAL A 67 1.01 4.24 3.44
N GLY A 68 0.56 3.06 3.05
CA GLY A 68 0.84 2.52 1.72
C GLY A 68 0.22 3.31 0.57
N ILE A 69 -0.99 3.86 0.75
CA ILE A 69 -1.64 4.71 -0.26
C ILE A 69 -0.88 6.02 -0.45
N ILE A 70 -0.46 6.66 0.64
CA ILE A 70 0.18 7.98 0.60
C ILE A 70 1.64 7.88 0.23
N PHE A 71 2.42 7.07 0.95
CA PHE A 71 3.89 6.98 0.83
C PHE A 71 4.36 5.86 -0.11
N GLY A 72 3.43 5.08 -0.64
CA GLY A 72 3.73 3.96 -1.51
C GLY A 72 4.18 2.69 -0.81
N ILE A 73 4.51 1.68 -1.62
CA ILE A 73 4.83 0.33 -1.16
C ILE A 73 6.09 0.31 -0.29
N ALA A 74 7.09 1.12 -0.59
CA ALA A 74 8.38 1.09 0.11
C ALA A 74 8.22 1.38 1.62
N TYR A 75 7.50 2.43 1.98
CA TYR A 75 7.20 2.76 3.37
C TYR A 75 6.07 1.90 3.93
N GLY A 76 5.03 1.65 3.13
CA GLY A 76 3.90 0.81 3.50
C GLY A 76 4.33 -0.60 3.88
N ALA A 77 5.30 -1.19 3.17
CA ALA A 77 5.84 -2.52 3.48
C ALA A 77 6.53 -2.56 4.85
N GLY A 78 7.27 -1.51 5.23
CA GLY A 78 7.89 -1.42 6.55
C GLY A 78 6.88 -1.48 7.67
N VAL A 79 5.83 -0.66 7.58
CA VAL A 79 4.72 -0.64 8.54
C VAL A 79 3.96 -1.96 8.54
N LEU A 80 3.70 -2.52 7.36
CA LEU A 80 2.99 -3.79 7.21
C LEU A 80 3.74 -4.96 7.87
N ILE A 81 5.06 -5.01 7.71
CA ILE A 81 5.93 -6.03 8.33
C ILE A 81 5.90 -5.88 9.86
N GLU A 82 5.95 -4.67 10.39
CA GLU A 82 5.90 -4.41 11.82
C GLU A 82 4.55 -4.84 12.41
N GLU A 83 3.45 -4.46 11.78
CA GLU A 83 2.11 -4.86 12.17
C GLU A 83 1.89 -6.38 12.07
N ALA A 84 2.45 -7.02 11.04
CA ALA A 84 2.42 -8.47 10.89
C ALA A 84 3.20 -9.18 12.00
N ARG A 85 4.38 -8.67 12.38
CA ARG A 85 5.22 -9.22 13.45
C ARG A 85 4.58 -9.06 14.82
N SER A 86 3.87 -7.97 15.05
CA SER A 86 3.14 -7.73 16.30
C SER A 86 1.91 -8.65 16.47
N GLY A 87 1.51 -9.37 15.41
CA GLY A 87 0.34 -10.25 15.40
C GLY A 87 -1.01 -9.54 15.38
N ARG A 88 -1.02 -8.21 15.16
CA ARG A 88 -2.24 -7.40 15.09
C ARG A 88 -3.01 -7.61 13.80
N LEU A 89 -2.33 -7.96 12.71
CA LEU A 89 -2.94 -8.22 11.41
C LEU A 89 -3.04 -9.71 11.12
N SER A 90 -4.21 -10.15 10.68
CA SER A 90 -4.39 -11.52 10.20
C SER A 90 -3.74 -11.69 8.82
N TRP A 91 -3.47 -12.93 8.42
CA TRP A 91 -2.99 -13.22 7.06
C TRP A 91 -3.93 -12.68 5.98
N LYS A 92 -5.23 -12.73 6.24
CA LYS A 92 -6.26 -12.17 5.34
C LYS A 92 -6.11 -10.66 5.19
N ASP A 93 -5.90 -9.93 6.28
CA ASP A 93 -5.70 -8.49 6.25
C ASP A 93 -4.46 -8.13 5.44
N LEU A 94 -3.34 -8.81 5.72
CA LEU A 94 -2.09 -8.62 4.98
C LEU A 94 -2.27 -8.86 3.48
N PHE A 95 -2.97 -9.93 3.11
CA PHE A 95 -3.23 -10.25 1.71
C PHE A 95 -4.07 -9.17 1.03
N LEU A 96 -5.19 -8.75 1.63
CA LEU A 96 -6.09 -7.75 1.06
C LEU A 96 -5.44 -6.36 0.97
N ILE A 97 -4.65 -5.96 1.97
CA ILE A 97 -3.86 -4.72 1.93
C ILE A 97 -2.87 -4.77 0.77
N ASN A 98 -2.12 -5.87 0.61
CA ASN A 98 -1.18 -6.00 -0.50
C ASN A 98 -1.87 -5.97 -1.87
N VAL A 99 -3.04 -6.59 -2.02
CA VAL A 99 -3.83 -6.52 -3.26
C VAL A 99 -4.26 -5.09 -3.53
N PHE A 100 -4.77 -4.39 -2.53
CA PHE A 100 -5.17 -2.99 -2.67
C PHE A 100 -3.99 -2.12 -3.08
N LEU A 101 -2.88 -2.22 -2.36
CA LEU A 101 -1.67 -1.43 -2.61
C LEU A 101 -1.00 -1.77 -3.94
N SER A 102 -1.12 -2.99 -4.47
CA SER A 102 -0.57 -3.32 -5.78
C SER A 102 -1.22 -2.52 -6.92
N VAL A 103 -2.46 -2.08 -6.73
CA VAL A 103 -3.21 -1.27 -7.71
C VAL A 103 -3.18 0.22 -7.35
N CYS A 104 -3.26 0.54 -6.06
CA CYS A 104 -3.42 1.91 -5.58
C CYS A 104 -2.42 2.23 -4.46
N HIS A 105 -1.19 2.54 -4.84
CA HIS A 105 -0.12 3.00 -3.95
C HIS A 105 0.43 4.34 -4.44
N ALA A 106 1.16 5.06 -3.60
CA ALA A 106 1.84 6.32 -3.94
C ALA A 106 0.93 7.30 -4.71
N VAL A 107 -0.31 7.42 -4.28
CA VAL A 107 -1.37 8.13 -5.02
C VAL A 107 -0.99 9.58 -5.30
N VAL A 108 -0.36 10.26 -4.32
CA VAL A 108 0.03 11.66 -4.44
C VAL A 108 1.15 11.82 -5.46
N GLU A 109 2.19 10.99 -5.35
CA GLU A 109 3.37 11.02 -6.22
C GLU A 109 3.02 10.66 -7.66
N ASP A 110 2.37 9.51 -7.87
CA ASP A 110 1.99 9.04 -9.20
C ASP A 110 1.05 10.01 -9.90
N THR A 111 0.04 10.53 -9.20
CA THR A 111 -0.91 11.49 -9.79
C THR A 111 -0.20 12.78 -10.21
N ALA A 112 0.74 13.28 -9.40
CA ALA A 112 1.52 14.46 -9.74
C ALA A 112 2.39 14.24 -10.99
N LEU A 113 3.03 13.07 -11.10
CA LEU A 113 3.82 12.69 -12.28
C LEU A 113 2.96 12.60 -13.54
N PHE A 114 1.79 11.98 -13.47
CA PHE A 114 0.89 11.88 -14.63
C PHE A 114 0.35 13.23 -15.07
N ILE A 115 0.04 14.13 -14.13
CA ILE A 115 -0.37 15.50 -14.46
C ILE A 115 0.78 16.25 -15.14
N ALA A 116 2.02 16.07 -14.71
CA ALA A 116 3.19 16.71 -15.29
C ALA A 116 3.43 16.31 -16.76
N VAL A 117 3.05 15.10 -17.15
CA VAL A 117 3.10 14.63 -18.56
C VAL A 117 1.82 14.92 -19.35
N GLY A 118 0.89 15.71 -18.78
CA GLY A 118 -0.32 16.18 -19.47
C GLY A 118 -1.54 15.26 -19.37
N ALA A 119 -1.51 14.26 -18.48
CA ALA A 119 -2.66 13.39 -18.27
C ALA A 119 -3.68 14.02 -17.31
N ASN A 120 -4.94 13.60 -17.42
CA ASN A 120 -5.98 14.03 -16.50
C ASN A 120 -5.87 13.27 -15.16
N GLY A 121 -5.31 13.94 -14.14
CA GLY A 121 -5.08 13.36 -12.82
C GLY A 121 -6.34 12.83 -12.14
N VAL A 122 -7.50 13.48 -12.35
CA VAL A 122 -8.77 13.04 -11.76
C VAL A 122 -9.22 11.70 -12.33
N VAL A 123 -9.12 11.53 -13.65
CA VAL A 123 -9.49 10.28 -14.32
C VAL A 123 -8.60 9.12 -13.86
N ILE A 124 -7.29 9.37 -13.76
CA ILE A 124 -6.33 8.36 -13.31
C ILE A 124 -6.58 7.99 -11.86
N LEU A 125 -6.75 8.98 -10.99
CA LEU A 125 -6.99 8.76 -9.57
C LEU A 125 -8.27 7.97 -9.33
N LEU A 126 -9.38 8.40 -9.91
CA LEU A 126 -10.66 7.72 -9.77
C LEU A 126 -10.63 6.32 -10.38
N GLY A 127 -10.02 6.15 -11.55
CA GLY A 127 -9.90 4.84 -12.19
C GLY A 127 -9.13 3.84 -11.34
N ARG A 128 -7.97 4.23 -10.83
CA ARG A 128 -7.14 3.39 -9.94
C ARG A 128 -7.89 3.05 -8.65
N PHE A 129 -8.54 4.03 -8.03
CA PHE A 129 -9.27 3.81 -6.79
C PHE A 129 -10.46 2.86 -6.99
N VAL A 130 -11.26 3.05 -8.04
CA VAL A 130 -12.39 2.16 -8.37
C VAL A 130 -11.91 0.74 -8.62
N VAL A 131 -10.85 0.55 -9.39
CA VAL A 131 -10.29 -0.80 -9.66
C VAL A 131 -9.77 -1.43 -8.38
N ALA A 132 -9.03 -0.71 -7.54
CA ALA A 132 -8.51 -1.22 -6.27
C ALA A 132 -9.65 -1.63 -5.32
N VAL A 133 -10.67 -0.79 -5.19
CA VAL A 133 -11.85 -1.06 -4.37
C VAL A 133 -12.61 -2.29 -4.88
N LEU A 134 -12.89 -2.37 -6.18
CA LEU A 134 -13.60 -3.51 -6.77
C LEU A 134 -12.84 -4.82 -6.59
N LEU A 135 -11.54 -4.83 -6.90
CA LEU A 135 -10.72 -6.03 -6.73
C LEU A 135 -10.67 -6.48 -5.28
N THR A 136 -10.38 -5.56 -4.36
CA THR A 136 -10.30 -5.89 -2.93
C THR A 136 -11.65 -6.34 -2.38
N PHE A 137 -12.74 -5.70 -2.79
CA PHE A 137 -14.09 -6.10 -2.40
C PHE A 137 -14.46 -7.50 -2.89
N LEU A 138 -14.22 -7.79 -4.17
CA LEU A 138 -14.47 -9.13 -4.74
C LEU A 138 -13.65 -10.19 -4.04
N LEU A 139 -12.36 -9.94 -3.81
CA LEU A 139 -11.48 -10.87 -3.12
C LEU A 139 -11.85 -11.04 -1.65
N SER A 140 -12.24 -9.99 -0.95
CA SER A 140 -12.65 -10.06 0.46
C SER A 140 -13.88 -10.95 0.68
N ARG A 141 -14.71 -11.11 -0.34
CA ARG A 141 -15.89 -11.99 -0.35
C ARG A 141 -15.66 -13.35 -0.98
N SER A 142 -14.45 -13.61 -1.49
CA SER A 142 -14.11 -14.90 -2.08
C SER A 142 -14.02 -15.99 -1.01
N ALA A 143 -14.77 -17.07 -1.22
CA ALA A 143 -14.71 -18.27 -0.36
C ALA A 143 -13.32 -18.92 -0.33
N TRP A 144 -12.52 -18.72 -1.38
CA TRP A 144 -11.14 -19.16 -1.45
C TRP A 144 -10.26 -18.50 -0.39
N LEU A 145 -10.38 -17.17 -0.23
CA LEU A 145 -9.59 -16.41 0.73
C LEU A 145 -9.92 -16.82 2.18
N GLU A 146 -11.19 -17.05 2.46
CA GLU A 146 -11.65 -17.48 3.78
C GLU A 146 -11.12 -18.88 4.13
N LYS A 147 -11.14 -19.79 3.15
CA LYS A 147 -10.62 -21.16 3.30
C LYS A 147 -9.09 -21.16 3.50
N GLU A 148 -8.36 -20.36 2.74
CA GLU A 148 -6.90 -20.26 2.83
C GLU A 148 -6.46 -19.57 4.14
N SER A 149 -7.17 -18.54 4.59
CA SER A 149 -6.94 -17.86 5.87
C SER A 149 -7.08 -18.82 7.04
N LYS A 150 -8.13 -19.66 7.04
CA LYS A 150 -8.35 -20.66 8.08
C LYS A 150 -7.24 -21.71 8.09
N LYS A 151 -6.85 -22.23 6.93
CA LYS A 151 -5.76 -23.20 6.79
C LYS A 151 -4.43 -22.68 7.32
N ARG A 152 -4.10 -21.42 7.03
CA ARG A 152 -2.86 -20.79 7.51
C ARG A 152 -2.91 -20.45 9.00
N GLY A 153 -4.06 -20.05 9.52
CA GLY A 153 -4.27 -19.87 10.96
C GLY A 153 -4.00 -21.16 11.74
N ASP A 154 -4.55 -22.27 11.29
CA ASP A 154 -4.34 -23.58 11.91
C ASP A 154 -2.87 -24.04 11.83
N SER A 155 -2.17 -23.72 10.72
CA SER A 155 -0.74 -24.04 10.55
C SER A 155 0.15 -23.26 11.52
N ILE A 156 -0.13 -21.99 11.78
CA ILE A 156 0.64 -21.17 12.72
C ILE A 156 0.44 -21.67 14.16
N LEU A 157 -0.78 -22.03 14.51
CA LEU A 157 -1.08 -22.62 15.84
C LEU A 157 -0.39 -23.96 16.07
N SER A 158 -0.19 -24.75 15.01
CA SER A 158 0.50 -26.06 15.10
C SER A 158 2.03 -25.94 15.22
N ILE A 159 2.61 -24.80 14.83
CA ILE A 159 4.07 -24.55 14.87
C ILE A 159 4.48 -23.88 16.21
N SER A 160 3.55 -23.31 16.96
CA SER A 160 3.83 -22.73 18.28
C SER A 160 3.99 -23.84 19.33
N PRO A 161 5.21 -24.15 19.82
CA PRO A 161 5.43 -25.26 20.75
C PRO A 161 5.08 -24.94 22.23
N GLY A 162 4.19 -23.99 22.46
CA GLY A 162 3.84 -23.49 23.79
C GLY A 162 2.40 -23.70 24.28
N GLY A 163 1.58 -24.48 23.55
CA GLY A 163 0.19 -24.75 23.93
C GLY A 163 -0.03 -26.03 24.73
N ALA A 164 0.95 -26.49 25.50
CA ALA A 164 0.74 -27.61 26.41
C ALA A 164 -0.02 -27.12 27.67
N GLY A 165 -1.26 -27.55 27.76
CA GLY A 165 -2.18 -27.23 28.84
C GLY A 165 -1.59 -27.42 30.23
N GLY A 166 -1.42 -26.34 30.94
CA GLY A 166 -1.34 -26.34 32.40
C GLY A 166 -2.74 -26.55 32.97
N LYS A 167 -3.15 -27.78 33.16
CA LYS A 167 -4.16 -28.11 34.18
C LYS A 167 -3.51 -27.82 35.52
N CYS A 168 -3.86 -26.70 36.13
CA CYS A 168 -3.65 -26.53 37.56
C CYS A 168 -4.71 -27.33 38.30
N CYS A 169 -4.26 -28.29 39.11
CA CYS A 169 -5.02 -28.83 40.23
C CYS A 169 -5.18 -27.80 41.35
#